data_ba552e3b8f3832c63458309855cc53d9
#
_entry.id   ba552e3b8f3832c63458309855cc53d9
#
_cell.length_a   1.000
_cell.length_b   1.000
_cell.length_c   1.000
_cell.angle_alpha   90.00
_cell.angle_beta   90.00
_cell.angle_gamma   90.00
#
_symmetry.space_group_name_H-M   'P 1'
#
loop_
_entity.id
_entity.type
_entity.pdbx_description
1 polymer ?
#
loop_
_entity_poly.entity_id
_entity_poly.type
_entity_poly.pdbx_seq_one_letter_code
_entity_poly.pdbx_strand_id
1 'polypeptide(L)'
;MRRSSLRLPHSLRLTTCAGCVKSPAGRVGGAPRLGYALGVTLRYRYLDTLTIGFIVVLVVSNLVGPKICQIGPLLVSGAQLLFPVTYICGDVFTEVYGYAASRRAIWMGFFAMGLLAVMGQIAVALPPAPGWHDQQAFATVFGLVPRFAIASLVAYWAGEFTNSYTLAKLKLVTEGRFLWTRTIGSTISGQFVDTVVVILIAFWGVESWLKILIMVASSYGFKVVYETVATPLTYLVVDWLKRAEGVDAFDRGTNFSPFAL
;
A
#
# COMPACT_ATOMS: atom_id res chain seq x y z
N MET A 1 -40.59 -43.16 -13.53
CA MET A 1 -40.89 -42.75 -12.14
C MET A 1 -39.76 -43.17 -11.24
N ARG A 2 -38.81 -42.28 -10.91
CA ARG A 2 -37.91 -42.35 -9.76
C ARG A 2 -37.46 -40.95 -9.42
N ARG A 3 -37.92 -40.43 -8.27
CA ARG A 3 -37.48 -39.18 -7.68
C ARG A 3 -36.10 -39.37 -7.03
N SER A 4 -35.09 -38.68 -7.47
CA SER A 4 -33.78 -38.60 -6.81
C SER A 4 -33.78 -37.41 -5.84
N SER A 5 -33.76 -37.74 -4.56
CA SER A 5 -33.60 -36.81 -3.45
C SER A 5 -32.14 -36.31 -3.34
N LEU A 6 -31.89 -35.06 -3.60
CA LEU A 6 -30.63 -34.37 -3.27
C LEU A 6 -30.55 -34.21 -1.74
N ARG A 7 -29.61 -34.89 -1.11
CA ARG A 7 -29.23 -34.65 0.30
C ARG A 7 -28.25 -33.46 0.36
N LEU A 8 -28.65 -32.42 1.08
CA LEU A 8 -27.76 -31.34 1.50
C LEU A 8 -26.90 -31.77 2.69
N PRO A 9 -25.64 -31.35 2.79
CA PRO A 9 -24.76 -31.71 3.90
C PRO A 9 -25.14 -30.93 5.18
N HIS A 10 -25.20 -31.69 6.29
CA HIS A 10 -25.40 -31.20 7.64
C HIS A 10 -24.19 -30.37 8.13
N SER A 11 -24.34 -29.04 8.20
CA SER A 11 -23.59 -28.19 9.18
C SER A 11 -24.05 -26.74 9.15
N LEU A 12 -25.32 -26.46 9.41
CA LEU A 12 -25.78 -25.13 9.79
C LEU A 12 -26.80 -25.29 10.94
N ARG A 13 -26.30 -25.38 12.17
CA ARG A 13 -27.13 -25.16 13.36
C ARG A 13 -27.30 -23.66 13.54
N LEU A 14 -28.43 -23.15 13.13
CA LEU A 14 -28.93 -21.84 13.52
C LEU A 14 -29.46 -21.93 14.97
N THR A 15 -28.73 -21.38 15.93
CA THR A 15 -29.26 -21.08 17.27
C THR A 15 -30.16 -19.85 17.14
N THR A 16 -31.45 -20.06 17.21
CA THR A 16 -32.46 -19.02 17.28
C THR A 16 -32.39 -18.32 18.63
N CYS A 17 -31.97 -17.06 18.64
CA CYS A 17 -32.25 -16.15 19.78
C CYS A 17 -33.62 -15.51 19.60
N ALA A 18 -34.54 -15.80 20.55
CA ALA A 18 -35.84 -15.18 20.67
C ALA A 18 -35.70 -13.69 21.04
N GLY A 19 -36.24 -12.80 20.22
CA GLY A 19 -36.25 -11.35 20.50
C GLY A 19 -36.41 -10.48 19.25
N CYS A 20 -37.16 -10.91 18.23
CA CYS A 20 -37.46 -10.06 17.08
C CYS A 20 -38.72 -9.22 17.36
N VAL A 21 -38.52 -7.94 17.69
CA VAL A 21 -39.56 -6.92 17.65
C VAL A 21 -39.83 -6.55 16.19
N LYS A 22 -41.10 -6.74 15.78
CA LYS A 22 -41.63 -6.32 14.47
C LYS A 22 -41.69 -4.79 14.42
N SER A 23 -41.13 -4.17 13.39
CA SER A 23 -41.41 -2.77 13.02
C SER A 23 -41.90 -2.72 11.58
N PRO A 24 -42.93 -1.89 11.26
CA PRO A 24 -43.61 -1.93 9.97
C PRO A 24 -42.98 -1.02 8.91
N ALA A 25 -43.07 -1.53 7.70
CA ALA A 25 -43.15 -0.86 6.39
C ALA A 25 -42.20 0.28 5.99
N GLY A 26 -41.42 0.02 4.94
CA GLY A 26 -41.25 0.95 3.81
C GLY A 26 -39.96 1.77 3.81
N ARG A 27 -38.89 1.23 3.18
CA ARG A 27 -38.13 1.89 2.11
C ARG A 27 -37.00 0.97 1.61
N VAL A 28 -37.07 0.67 0.35
CA VAL A 28 -36.04 -0.01 -0.42
C VAL A 28 -34.87 0.97 -0.62
N GLY A 29 -33.64 0.56 -0.32
CA GLY A 29 -32.43 1.32 -0.67
C GLY A 29 -31.39 1.34 0.44
N GLY A 30 -30.53 0.33 0.53
CA GLY A 30 -29.36 0.38 1.39
C GLY A 30 -28.93 -0.97 1.97
N ALA A 31 -28.29 -1.80 1.21
CA ALA A 31 -27.45 -2.86 1.75
C ALA A 31 -26.01 -2.32 1.87
N PRO A 32 -25.19 -2.79 2.80
CA PRO A 32 -25.39 -3.67 3.94
C PRO A 32 -24.82 -3.10 5.26
N ARG A 33 -25.67 -2.63 6.13
CA ARG A 33 -25.30 -2.39 7.56
C ARG A 33 -25.31 -3.68 8.40
N LEU A 34 -25.50 -4.85 7.78
CA LEU A 34 -25.72 -6.10 8.51
C LEU A 34 -24.42 -6.72 9.10
N GLY A 35 -23.27 -6.43 8.52
CA GLY A 35 -22.00 -7.02 8.95
C GLY A 35 -21.49 -6.54 10.31
N TYR A 36 -21.73 -5.28 10.65
CA TYR A 36 -21.28 -4.72 11.94
C TYR A 36 -22.17 -5.13 13.13
N ALA A 37 -23.41 -5.50 12.89
CA ALA A 37 -24.36 -5.86 13.97
C ALA A 37 -24.22 -7.32 14.43
N LEU A 38 -23.56 -8.18 13.66
CA LEU A 38 -23.46 -9.62 13.94
C LEU A 38 -22.08 -10.08 14.38
N GLY A 39 -21.09 -9.18 14.54
CA GLY A 39 -19.73 -9.59 14.93
C GLY A 39 -19.04 -10.56 13.94
N VAL A 40 -19.53 -10.62 12.69
CA VAL A 40 -18.91 -11.43 11.64
C VAL A 40 -17.68 -10.66 11.15
N THR A 41 -16.51 -11.03 11.65
CA THR A 41 -15.25 -10.61 11.05
C THR A 41 -15.21 -11.15 9.62
N LEU A 42 -15.41 -10.29 8.61
CA LEU A 42 -15.20 -10.65 7.23
C LEU A 42 -13.73 -11.07 7.08
N ARG A 43 -13.49 -12.35 6.96
CA ARG A 43 -12.15 -12.90 6.73
C ARG A 43 -11.88 -12.85 5.23
N TYR A 44 -11.15 -11.85 4.79
CA TYR A 44 -10.70 -11.74 3.42
C TYR A 44 -9.70 -12.87 3.09
N ARG A 45 -9.89 -13.52 1.96
CA ARG A 45 -9.08 -14.68 1.56
C ARG A 45 -7.66 -14.29 1.15
N TYR A 46 -7.51 -13.18 0.46
CA TYR A 46 -6.24 -12.77 -0.15
C TYR A 46 -5.56 -11.61 0.56
N LEU A 47 -6.23 -10.90 1.47
CA LEU A 47 -5.69 -9.70 2.13
C LEU A 47 -4.37 -9.97 2.85
N ASP A 48 -4.30 -11.05 3.64
CA ASP A 48 -3.09 -11.38 4.40
C ASP A 48 -1.93 -11.71 3.45
N THR A 49 -2.18 -12.51 2.39
CA THR A 49 -1.17 -12.86 1.39
C THR A 49 -0.67 -11.62 0.63
N LEU A 50 -1.56 -10.73 0.25
CA LEU A 50 -1.21 -9.47 -0.41
C LEU A 50 -0.40 -8.56 0.52
N THR A 51 -0.78 -8.47 1.80
CA THR A 51 -0.06 -7.67 2.78
C THR A 51 1.36 -8.19 2.99
N ILE A 52 1.52 -9.51 3.13
CA ILE A 52 2.85 -10.13 3.24
C ILE A 52 3.66 -9.88 1.96
N GLY A 53 3.07 -10.11 0.79
CA GLY A 53 3.70 -9.85 -0.51
C GLY A 53 4.15 -8.40 -0.65
N PHE A 54 3.30 -7.45 -0.29
CA PHE A 54 3.62 -6.02 -0.27
C PHE A 54 4.82 -5.70 0.62
N ILE A 55 4.84 -6.21 1.86
CA ILE A 55 5.96 -5.98 2.80
C ILE A 55 7.25 -6.58 2.25
N VAL A 56 7.21 -7.79 1.70
CA VAL A 56 8.39 -8.44 1.11
C VAL A 56 8.92 -7.62 -0.06
N VAL A 57 8.05 -7.22 -0.99
CA VAL A 57 8.44 -6.39 -2.14
C VAL A 57 9.02 -5.05 -1.68
N LEU A 58 8.42 -4.42 -0.69
CA LEU A 58 8.88 -3.15 -0.12
C LEU A 58 10.29 -3.28 0.48
N VAL A 59 10.53 -4.32 1.29
CA VAL A 59 11.83 -4.58 1.92
C VAL A 59 12.89 -4.91 0.87
N VAL A 60 12.58 -5.80 -0.09
CA VAL A 60 13.51 -6.17 -1.16
C VAL A 60 13.83 -4.97 -2.05
N SER A 61 12.84 -4.14 -2.39
CA SER A 61 13.02 -2.91 -3.15
C SER A 61 14.05 -1.99 -2.50
N ASN A 62 13.98 -1.83 -1.17
CA ASN A 62 14.93 -1.01 -0.43
C ASN A 62 16.32 -1.63 -0.32
N LEU A 63 16.44 -2.94 -0.24
CA LEU A 63 17.74 -3.63 -0.24
C LEU A 63 18.48 -3.49 -1.57
N VAL A 64 17.76 -3.53 -2.71
CA VAL A 64 18.36 -3.40 -4.04
C VAL A 64 18.45 -1.94 -4.50
N GLY A 65 17.80 -1.03 -3.78
CA GLY A 65 17.72 0.40 -4.08
C GLY A 65 19.08 1.13 -4.19
N PRO A 66 20.07 0.85 -3.35
CA PRO A 66 21.39 1.48 -3.42
C PRO A 66 22.11 1.23 -4.74
N LYS A 67 21.78 0.17 -5.48
CA LYS A 67 22.37 -0.11 -6.79
C LYS A 67 21.81 0.82 -7.85
N ILE A 68 22.65 1.67 -8.42
CA ILE A 68 22.31 2.47 -9.59
C ILE A 68 22.65 1.67 -10.85
N CYS A 69 21.65 1.48 -11.70
CA CYS A 69 21.75 0.75 -12.96
C CYS A 69 21.65 1.72 -14.13
N GLN A 70 22.36 1.44 -15.20
CA GLN A 70 22.23 2.14 -16.47
C GLN A 70 21.47 1.28 -17.46
N ILE A 71 20.32 1.78 -17.94
CA ILE A 71 19.51 1.14 -18.97
C ILE A 71 19.41 2.10 -20.15
N GLY A 72 20.25 1.88 -21.16
CA GLY A 72 20.40 2.83 -22.26
C GLY A 72 20.87 4.21 -21.74
N PRO A 73 20.19 5.30 -22.07
CA PRO A 73 20.54 6.64 -21.58
C PRO A 73 20.04 6.93 -20.15
N LEU A 74 19.24 6.02 -19.55
CA LEU A 74 18.60 6.25 -18.26
C LEU A 74 19.43 5.66 -17.12
N LEU A 75 19.61 6.45 -16.07
CA LEU A 75 20.14 6.01 -14.78
C LEU A 75 18.98 5.75 -13.83
N VAL A 76 18.81 4.51 -13.39
CA VAL A 76 17.71 4.08 -12.53
C VAL A 76 18.23 3.35 -11.31
N SER A 77 17.58 3.55 -10.17
CA SER A 77 17.83 2.76 -8.96
C SER A 77 17.29 1.34 -9.13
N GLY A 78 17.94 0.34 -8.54
CA GLY A 78 17.43 -1.03 -8.50
C GLY A 78 16.03 -1.13 -7.87
N ALA A 79 15.68 -0.23 -6.96
CA ALA A 79 14.35 -0.15 -6.38
C ALA A 79 13.24 0.04 -7.42
N GLN A 80 13.53 0.74 -8.51
CA GLN A 80 12.54 1.06 -9.54
C GLN A 80 12.01 -0.16 -10.30
N LEU A 81 12.69 -1.31 -10.22
CA LEU A 81 12.19 -2.56 -10.77
C LEU A 81 10.95 -3.09 -10.02
N LEU A 82 10.92 -2.89 -8.70
CA LEU A 82 9.84 -3.39 -7.83
C LEU A 82 8.87 -2.30 -7.37
N PHE A 83 9.26 -1.05 -7.51
CA PHE A 83 8.51 0.11 -7.05
C PHE A 83 7.04 0.14 -7.55
N PRO A 84 6.73 -0.18 -8.82
CA PRO A 84 5.37 -0.20 -9.30
C PRO A 84 4.49 -1.22 -8.60
N VAL A 85 5.07 -2.33 -8.20
CA VAL A 85 4.33 -3.38 -7.49
C VAL A 85 3.84 -2.87 -6.14
N THR A 86 4.64 -2.05 -5.43
CA THR A 86 4.24 -1.48 -4.14
C THR A 86 3.07 -0.51 -4.30
N TYR A 87 3.07 0.33 -5.33
CA TYR A 87 1.96 1.27 -5.60
C TYR A 87 0.69 0.56 -6.04
N ILE A 88 0.80 -0.42 -6.95
CA ILE A 88 -0.34 -1.25 -7.33
C ILE A 88 -0.96 -1.91 -6.09
N CYS A 89 -0.14 -2.43 -5.18
CA CYS A 89 -0.63 -2.99 -3.91
C CYS A 89 -1.35 -1.95 -3.05
N GLY A 90 -0.81 -0.74 -2.91
CA GLY A 90 -1.44 0.37 -2.18
C GLY A 90 -2.82 0.73 -2.72
N ASP A 91 -2.93 0.87 -4.05
CA ASP A 91 -4.19 1.12 -4.73
C ASP A 91 -5.18 -0.05 -4.56
N VAL A 92 -4.69 -1.29 -4.68
CA VAL A 92 -5.50 -2.51 -4.46
C VAL A 92 -6.05 -2.57 -3.05
N PHE A 93 -5.22 -2.31 -2.02
CA PHE A 93 -5.70 -2.29 -0.64
C PHE A 93 -6.83 -1.29 -0.46
N THR A 94 -6.65 -0.07 -0.95
CA THR A 94 -7.64 1.00 -0.77
C THR A 94 -8.89 0.76 -1.62
N GLU A 95 -8.73 0.33 -2.87
CA GLU A 95 -9.86 0.18 -3.80
C GLU A 95 -10.71 -1.06 -3.50
N VAL A 96 -10.12 -2.18 -3.09
CA VAL A 96 -10.83 -3.44 -2.85
C VAL A 96 -11.26 -3.55 -1.38
N TYR A 97 -10.32 -3.33 -0.45
CA TYR A 97 -10.51 -3.59 0.97
C TYR A 97 -10.80 -2.33 1.81
N GLY A 98 -10.64 -1.14 1.21
CA GLY A 98 -10.89 0.15 1.83
C GLY A 98 -9.69 0.71 2.62
N TYR A 99 -9.82 1.98 3.01
CA TYR A 99 -8.77 2.76 3.67
C TYR A 99 -8.26 2.13 4.98
N ALA A 100 -9.12 1.48 5.75
CA ALA A 100 -8.71 0.86 7.02
C ALA A 100 -7.73 -0.31 6.81
N ALA A 101 -7.92 -1.11 5.75
CA ALA A 101 -6.99 -2.19 5.39
C ALA A 101 -5.67 -1.63 4.88
N SER A 102 -5.73 -0.62 3.99
CA SER A 102 -4.55 0.08 3.48
C SER A 102 -3.73 0.69 4.61
N ARG A 103 -4.37 1.38 5.56
CA ARG A 103 -3.71 1.95 6.73
C ARG A 103 -2.91 0.91 7.53
N ARG A 104 -3.48 -0.29 7.76
CA ARG A 104 -2.76 -1.37 8.45
C ARG A 104 -1.54 -1.84 7.65
N ALA A 105 -1.69 -2.02 6.34
CA ALA A 105 -0.59 -2.40 5.47
C ALA A 105 0.54 -1.37 5.47
N ILE A 106 0.20 -0.06 5.41
CA ILE A 106 1.17 1.04 5.47
C ILE A 106 1.94 1.02 6.80
N TRP A 107 1.26 0.87 7.94
CA TRP A 107 1.94 0.79 9.24
C TRP A 107 2.83 -0.44 9.34
N MET A 108 2.38 -1.61 8.87
CA MET A 108 3.22 -2.81 8.86
C MET A 108 4.45 -2.63 7.97
N GLY A 109 4.30 -2.02 6.80
CA GLY A 109 5.41 -1.64 5.93
C GLY A 109 6.38 -0.67 6.61
N PHE A 110 5.86 0.36 7.28
CA PHE A 110 6.65 1.33 8.01
C PHE A 110 7.50 0.67 9.11
N PHE A 111 6.92 -0.21 9.91
CA PHE A 111 7.66 -0.94 10.94
C PHE A 111 8.69 -1.91 10.36
N ALA A 112 8.36 -2.61 9.27
CA ALA A 112 9.30 -3.51 8.59
C ALA A 112 10.51 -2.74 8.04
N MET A 113 10.27 -1.57 7.43
CA MET A 113 11.32 -0.68 6.93
C MET A 113 12.15 -0.06 8.05
N GLY A 114 11.50 0.35 9.14
CA GLY A 114 12.19 0.84 10.34
C GLY A 114 13.09 -0.22 10.96
N LEU A 115 12.61 -1.45 11.06
CA LEU A 115 13.40 -2.59 11.54
C LEU A 115 14.60 -2.86 10.63
N LEU A 116 14.41 -2.88 9.31
CA LEU A 116 15.50 -3.04 8.35
C LEU A 116 16.57 -1.95 8.51
N ALA A 117 16.14 -0.68 8.62
CA ALA A 117 17.04 0.44 8.77
C ALA A 117 17.84 0.36 10.09
N VAL A 118 17.17 0.10 11.21
CA VAL A 118 17.82 0.00 12.53
C VAL A 118 18.77 -1.18 12.59
N MET A 119 18.32 -2.37 12.17
CA MET A 119 19.15 -3.57 12.21
C MET A 119 20.33 -3.49 11.23
N GLY A 120 20.13 -2.87 10.07
CA GLY A 120 21.20 -2.58 9.12
C GLY A 120 22.29 -1.69 9.74
N GLN A 121 21.90 -0.59 10.41
CA GLN A 121 22.86 0.29 11.09
C GLN A 121 23.59 -0.40 12.24
N ILE A 122 22.90 -1.19 13.05
CA ILE A 122 23.51 -1.98 14.12
C ILE A 122 24.54 -2.95 13.55
N ALA A 123 24.17 -3.68 12.49
CA ALA A 123 25.08 -4.65 11.88
C ALA A 123 26.32 -4.00 11.26
N VAL A 124 26.18 -2.80 10.65
CA VAL A 124 27.32 -2.02 10.13
C VAL A 124 28.25 -1.53 11.25
N ALA A 125 27.68 -1.14 12.41
CA ALA A 125 28.41 -0.63 13.55
C ALA A 125 29.17 -1.72 14.35
N LEU A 126 28.78 -3.00 14.21
CA LEU A 126 29.48 -4.11 14.85
C LEU A 126 30.87 -4.30 14.24
N PRO A 127 31.91 -4.56 15.07
CA PRO A 127 33.25 -4.79 14.58
C PRO A 127 33.31 -6.07 13.72
N PRO A 128 33.99 -6.03 12.56
CA PRO A 128 34.14 -7.21 11.72
C PRO A 128 34.93 -8.33 12.41
N ALA A 129 34.53 -9.57 12.16
CA ALA A 129 35.28 -10.72 12.63
C ALA A 129 36.64 -10.84 11.94
N PRO A 130 37.65 -11.46 12.59
CA PRO A 130 38.90 -11.77 11.94
C PRO A 130 38.67 -12.57 10.63
N GLY A 131 39.20 -12.07 9.51
CA GLY A 131 38.99 -12.69 8.19
C GLY A 131 37.75 -12.19 7.41
N TRP A 132 36.94 -11.30 7.95
CA TRP A 132 35.87 -10.63 7.22
C TRP A 132 36.42 -9.44 6.44
N HIS A 133 36.44 -9.54 5.09
CA HIS A 133 37.02 -8.52 4.22
C HIS A 133 35.99 -7.59 3.55
N ASP A 134 34.70 -7.92 3.64
CA ASP A 134 33.61 -7.26 2.90
C ASP A 134 32.87 -6.18 3.70
N GLN A 135 33.46 -5.69 4.81
CA GLN A 135 32.83 -4.67 5.65
C GLN A 135 32.43 -3.42 4.89
N GLN A 136 33.28 -2.95 3.95
CA GLN A 136 32.99 -1.78 3.16
C GLN A 136 31.85 -2.01 2.18
N ALA A 137 31.79 -3.17 1.54
CA ALA A 137 30.70 -3.54 0.64
C ALA A 137 29.38 -3.68 1.41
N PHE A 138 29.41 -4.30 2.59
CA PHE A 138 28.27 -4.41 3.48
C PHE A 138 27.78 -3.03 3.95
N ALA A 139 28.69 -2.16 4.37
CA ALA A 139 28.39 -0.79 4.78
C ALA A 139 27.83 0.04 3.61
N THR A 140 28.23 -0.20 2.37
CA THR A 140 27.67 0.49 1.19
C THR A 140 26.20 0.11 0.97
N VAL A 141 25.83 -1.14 1.21
CA VAL A 141 24.44 -1.61 1.02
C VAL A 141 23.55 -1.21 2.19
N PHE A 142 24.01 -1.43 3.43
CA PHE A 142 23.20 -1.24 4.63
C PHE A 142 23.48 0.08 5.36
N GLY A 143 24.59 0.72 5.10
CA GLY A 143 25.04 1.97 5.70
C GLY A 143 24.40 3.20 5.07
N LEU A 144 23.12 3.12 4.73
CA LEU A 144 22.35 4.30 4.31
C LEU A 144 22.64 5.41 5.31
N VAL A 145 23.12 6.55 4.82
CA VAL A 145 23.31 7.73 5.66
C VAL A 145 22.02 7.89 6.48
N PRO A 146 22.07 7.96 7.81
CA PRO A 146 20.87 7.96 8.67
C PRO A 146 19.82 8.97 8.24
N ARG A 147 20.26 10.09 7.69
CA ARG A 147 19.38 11.12 7.13
C ARG A 147 18.54 10.63 5.95
N PHE A 148 19.13 9.83 5.04
CA PHE A 148 18.40 9.24 3.90
C PHE A 148 17.42 8.17 4.36
N ALA A 149 17.78 7.34 5.33
CA ALA A 149 16.89 6.33 5.89
C ALA A 149 15.65 6.98 6.53
N ILE A 150 15.85 8.03 7.33
CA ILE A 150 14.76 8.79 7.92
C ILE A 150 13.92 9.48 6.83
N ALA A 151 14.57 10.10 5.83
CA ALA A 151 13.90 10.75 4.72
C ALA A 151 12.97 9.77 3.97
N SER A 152 13.49 8.59 3.63
CA SER A 152 12.73 7.55 2.93
C SER A 152 11.57 7.03 3.77
N LEU A 153 11.78 6.83 5.08
CA LEU A 153 10.75 6.31 5.96
C LEU A 153 9.59 7.31 6.14
N VAL A 154 9.91 8.58 6.36
CA VAL A 154 8.92 9.66 6.51
C VAL A 154 8.20 9.91 5.19
N ALA A 155 8.92 9.92 4.07
CA ALA A 155 8.35 10.11 2.75
C ALA A 155 7.40 8.97 2.37
N TYR A 156 7.81 7.71 2.57
CA TYR A 156 6.96 6.54 2.39
C TYR A 156 5.65 6.68 3.18
N TRP A 157 5.76 6.96 4.48
CA TRP A 157 4.60 7.10 5.35
C TRP A 157 3.66 8.22 4.85
N ALA A 158 4.20 9.41 4.61
CA ALA A 158 3.40 10.56 4.17
C ALA A 158 2.80 10.35 2.77
N GLY A 159 3.57 9.79 1.83
CA GLY A 159 3.17 9.52 0.46
C GLY A 159 2.06 8.49 0.37
N GLU A 160 2.24 7.33 1.02
CA GLU A 160 1.26 6.24 1.01
C GLU A 160 -0.05 6.62 1.68
N PHE A 161 0.00 7.34 2.81
CA PHE A 161 -1.22 7.84 3.43
C PHE A 161 -1.95 8.86 2.57
N THR A 162 -1.21 9.76 1.91
CA THR A 162 -1.80 10.73 0.97
C THR A 162 -2.43 10.02 -0.22
N ASN A 163 -1.75 9.03 -0.81
CA ASN A 163 -2.27 8.22 -1.90
C ASN A 163 -3.57 7.51 -1.50
N SER A 164 -3.53 6.73 -0.43
CA SER A 164 -4.68 5.96 0.05
C SER A 164 -5.87 6.84 0.46
N TYR A 165 -5.60 7.97 1.13
CA TYR A 165 -6.63 8.95 1.49
C TYR A 165 -7.30 9.54 0.25
N THR A 166 -6.48 10.00 -0.72
CA THR A 166 -6.97 10.61 -1.95
C THR A 166 -7.80 9.62 -2.76
N LEU A 167 -7.32 8.38 -2.91
CA LEU A 167 -8.03 7.33 -3.64
C LEU A 167 -9.37 7.02 -2.98
N ALA A 168 -9.42 6.83 -1.66
CA ALA A 168 -10.64 6.56 -0.93
C ALA A 168 -11.64 7.73 -1.04
N LYS A 169 -11.19 8.97 -0.94
CA LYS A 169 -12.04 10.16 -1.13
C LYS A 169 -12.55 10.28 -2.55
N LEU A 170 -11.70 10.10 -3.56
CA LEU A 170 -12.12 10.12 -4.96
C LEU A 170 -13.12 9.00 -5.26
N LYS A 171 -12.97 7.81 -4.65
CA LYS A 171 -13.93 6.72 -4.77
C LYS A 171 -15.32 7.10 -4.26
N LEU A 172 -15.39 7.79 -3.13
CA LEU A 172 -16.67 8.30 -2.59
C LEU A 172 -17.30 9.36 -3.50
N VAL A 173 -16.51 10.31 -4.00
CA VAL A 173 -16.99 11.40 -4.87
C VAL A 173 -17.43 10.88 -6.23
N THR A 174 -16.72 9.90 -6.80
CA THR A 174 -17.04 9.31 -8.11
C THR A 174 -18.08 8.19 -8.03
N GLU A 175 -18.59 7.88 -6.84
CA GLU A 175 -19.51 6.74 -6.61
C GLU A 175 -19.00 5.41 -7.19
N GLY A 176 -17.69 5.21 -7.14
CA GLY A 176 -17.03 4.03 -7.68
C GLY A 176 -16.83 4.02 -9.20
N ARG A 177 -17.25 5.08 -9.91
CA ARG A 177 -17.04 5.22 -11.38
C ARG A 177 -15.62 5.69 -11.68
N PHE A 178 -15.16 5.43 -12.91
CA PHE A 178 -13.87 5.93 -13.43
C PHE A 178 -12.66 5.61 -12.52
N LEU A 179 -12.31 4.33 -12.39
CA LEU A 179 -11.16 3.88 -11.59
C LEU A 179 -9.88 4.61 -11.98
N TRP A 180 -9.63 4.86 -13.29
CA TRP A 180 -8.43 5.53 -13.77
C TRP A 180 -8.23 6.94 -13.21
N THR A 181 -9.30 7.73 -13.05
CA THR A 181 -9.20 9.08 -12.47
C THR A 181 -8.82 9.03 -11.01
N ARG A 182 -9.28 8.00 -10.29
CA ARG A 182 -8.96 7.81 -8.88
C ARG A 182 -7.51 7.37 -8.70
N THR A 183 -7.09 6.36 -9.46
CA THR A 183 -5.73 5.82 -9.42
C THR A 183 -4.72 6.90 -9.82
N ILE A 184 -4.88 7.54 -10.98
CA ILE A 184 -3.97 8.60 -11.41
C ILE A 184 -4.03 9.81 -10.47
N GLY A 185 -5.22 10.21 -10.01
CA GLY A 185 -5.36 11.34 -9.08
C GLY A 185 -4.72 11.09 -7.72
N SER A 186 -4.83 9.88 -7.17
CA SER A 186 -4.17 9.50 -5.92
C SER A 186 -2.66 9.42 -6.09
N THR A 187 -2.18 8.85 -7.20
CA THR A 187 -0.78 8.81 -7.57
C THR A 187 -0.15 10.19 -7.66
N ILE A 188 -0.77 11.11 -8.39
CA ILE A 188 -0.29 12.49 -8.52
C ILE A 188 -0.07 13.10 -7.15
N SER A 189 -1.01 12.96 -6.23
CA SER A 189 -0.90 13.55 -4.89
C SER A 189 0.08 12.79 -3.98
N GLY A 190 0.03 11.47 -3.95
CA GLY A 190 0.89 10.62 -3.11
C GLY A 190 2.36 10.72 -3.52
N GLN A 191 2.64 10.61 -4.82
CA GLN A 191 3.99 10.73 -5.38
C GLN A 191 4.59 12.12 -5.21
N PHE A 192 3.75 13.16 -5.32
CA PHE A 192 4.22 14.52 -5.04
C PHE A 192 4.71 14.66 -3.61
N VAL A 193 3.89 14.22 -2.64
CA VAL A 193 4.26 14.29 -1.22
C VAL A 193 5.50 13.43 -0.93
N ASP A 194 5.52 12.19 -1.38
CA ASP A 194 6.68 11.29 -1.22
C ASP A 194 7.96 11.92 -1.78
N THR A 195 7.93 12.39 -3.02
CA THR A 195 9.11 12.94 -3.70
C THR A 195 9.59 14.24 -3.05
N VAL A 196 8.69 15.13 -2.71
CA VAL A 196 9.03 16.39 -2.04
C VAL A 196 9.64 16.12 -0.66
N VAL A 197 9.02 15.25 0.13
CA VAL A 197 9.46 14.95 1.49
C VAL A 197 10.84 14.28 1.48
N VAL A 198 11.04 13.25 0.64
CA VAL A 198 12.33 12.55 0.60
C VAL A 198 13.46 13.49 0.16
N ILE A 199 13.25 14.29 -0.89
CA ILE A 199 14.29 15.16 -1.43
C ILE A 199 14.58 16.33 -0.47
N LEU A 200 13.56 16.92 0.13
CA LEU A 200 13.76 17.99 1.10
C LEU A 200 14.54 17.48 2.32
N ILE A 201 14.13 16.38 2.95
CA ILE A 201 14.83 15.87 4.13
C ILE A 201 16.26 15.44 3.76
N ALA A 202 16.47 14.79 2.62
CA ALA A 202 17.76 14.28 2.21
C ALA A 202 18.76 15.39 1.83
N PHE A 203 18.32 16.42 1.13
CA PHE A 203 19.21 17.39 0.46
C PHE A 203 19.12 18.84 0.97
N TRP A 204 18.19 19.14 1.91
CA TRP A 204 18.10 20.48 2.49
C TRP A 204 19.43 20.89 3.16
N GLY A 205 19.96 22.06 2.76
CA GLY A 205 21.22 22.58 3.26
C GLY A 205 22.47 21.91 2.68
N VAL A 206 22.32 20.94 1.78
CA VAL A 206 23.42 20.26 1.06
C VAL A 206 23.50 20.74 -0.38
N GLU A 207 22.34 20.85 -1.03
CA GLU A 207 22.26 21.24 -2.43
C GLU A 207 21.55 22.60 -2.60
N SER A 208 21.79 23.26 -3.74
CA SER A 208 21.11 24.51 -4.07
C SER A 208 19.63 24.30 -4.36
N TRP A 209 18.80 25.31 -4.09
CA TRP A 209 17.37 25.26 -4.35
C TRP A 209 17.01 24.88 -5.79
N LEU A 210 17.74 25.40 -6.76
CA LEU A 210 17.52 25.07 -8.18
C LEU A 210 17.74 23.58 -8.44
N LYS A 211 18.78 22.98 -7.88
CA LYS A 211 19.04 21.55 -8.01
C LYS A 211 17.94 20.73 -7.32
N ILE A 212 17.53 21.12 -6.13
CA ILE A 212 16.42 20.48 -5.40
C ILE A 212 15.14 20.48 -6.26
N LEU A 213 14.77 21.62 -6.85
CA LEU A 213 13.60 21.71 -7.72
C LEU A 213 13.71 20.83 -8.95
N ILE A 214 14.88 20.78 -9.60
CA ILE A 214 15.12 19.91 -10.76
C ILE A 214 15.01 18.43 -10.35
N MET A 215 15.56 18.04 -9.19
CA MET A 215 15.48 16.68 -8.66
C MET A 215 14.02 16.30 -8.35
N VAL A 216 13.24 17.18 -7.75
CA VAL A 216 11.81 16.95 -7.50
C VAL A 216 11.07 16.80 -8.80
N ALA A 217 11.22 17.71 -9.75
CA ALA A 217 10.51 17.69 -11.02
C ALA A 217 10.81 16.42 -11.84
N SER A 218 12.10 16.07 -11.96
CA SER A 218 12.53 14.89 -12.73
C SER A 218 12.08 13.57 -12.08
N SER A 219 12.29 13.42 -10.78
CA SER A 219 11.89 12.21 -10.05
C SER A 219 10.39 12.03 -10.01
N TYR A 220 9.65 13.10 -9.73
CA TYR A 220 8.20 13.10 -9.72
C TYR A 220 7.62 12.77 -11.10
N GLY A 221 8.10 13.45 -12.14
CA GLY A 221 7.64 13.20 -13.51
C GLY A 221 7.85 11.75 -13.95
N PHE A 222 9.03 11.18 -13.67
CA PHE A 222 9.31 9.78 -13.95
C PHE A 222 8.35 8.82 -13.24
N LYS A 223 8.11 9.03 -11.94
CA LYS A 223 7.23 8.18 -11.15
C LYS A 223 5.79 8.22 -11.66
N VAL A 224 5.25 9.42 -11.95
CA VAL A 224 3.87 9.59 -12.46
C VAL A 224 3.70 8.93 -13.83
N VAL A 225 4.65 9.13 -14.75
CA VAL A 225 4.62 8.47 -16.07
C VAL A 225 4.62 6.96 -15.92
N TYR A 226 5.53 6.44 -15.10
CA TYR A 226 5.63 5.01 -14.88
C TYR A 226 4.32 4.40 -14.35
N GLU A 227 3.71 5.01 -13.36
CA GLU A 227 2.49 4.53 -12.74
C GLU A 227 1.27 4.66 -13.67
N THR A 228 1.22 5.73 -14.47
CA THR A 228 0.22 5.87 -15.52
C THR A 228 0.29 4.70 -16.52
N VAL A 229 1.49 4.29 -16.90
CA VAL A 229 1.70 3.14 -17.80
C VAL A 229 1.33 1.82 -17.09
N ALA A 230 1.52 1.72 -15.77
CA ALA A 230 1.16 0.54 -14.99
C ALA A 230 -0.34 0.46 -14.64
N THR A 231 -1.11 1.54 -14.78
CA THR A 231 -2.55 1.61 -14.45
C THR A 231 -3.39 0.48 -15.08
N PRO A 232 -3.21 0.07 -16.35
CA PRO A 232 -3.95 -1.06 -16.92
C PRO A 232 -3.77 -2.36 -16.13
N LEU A 233 -2.58 -2.61 -15.59
CA LEU A 233 -2.31 -3.77 -14.74
C LEU A 233 -3.08 -3.66 -13.40
N THR A 234 -3.12 -2.48 -12.81
CA THR A 234 -3.92 -2.19 -11.61
C THR A 234 -5.39 -2.54 -11.83
N TYR A 235 -5.96 -2.18 -12.99
CA TYR A 235 -7.34 -2.54 -13.35
C TYR A 235 -7.58 -4.04 -13.34
N LEU A 236 -6.70 -4.79 -13.99
CA LEU A 236 -6.83 -6.25 -14.06
C LEU A 236 -6.79 -6.89 -12.67
N VAL A 237 -5.88 -6.43 -11.82
CA VAL A 237 -5.73 -6.96 -10.45
C VAL A 237 -6.94 -6.59 -9.59
N VAL A 238 -7.38 -5.34 -9.62
CA VAL A 238 -8.55 -4.86 -8.85
C VAL A 238 -9.82 -5.59 -9.26
N ASP A 239 -10.08 -5.71 -10.57
CA ASP A 239 -11.27 -6.40 -11.09
C ASP A 239 -11.27 -7.89 -10.72
N TRP A 240 -10.13 -8.54 -10.85
CA TRP A 240 -9.98 -9.93 -10.46
C TRP A 240 -10.23 -10.12 -8.96
N LEU A 241 -9.64 -9.30 -8.11
CA LEU A 241 -9.80 -9.38 -6.66
C LEU A 241 -11.24 -9.08 -6.21
N LYS A 242 -11.87 -8.04 -6.75
CA LYS A 242 -13.28 -7.72 -6.43
C LYS A 242 -14.20 -8.91 -6.73
N ARG A 243 -13.95 -9.62 -7.84
CA ARG A 243 -14.71 -10.83 -8.18
C ARG A 243 -14.39 -12.02 -7.28
N ALA A 244 -13.10 -12.23 -6.96
CA ALA A 244 -12.65 -13.35 -6.15
C ALA A 244 -13.04 -13.25 -4.68
N GLU A 245 -13.05 -12.02 -4.13
CA GLU A 245 -13.43 -11.73 -2.74
C GLU A 245 -14.93 -11.43 -2.58
N GLY A 246 -15.61 -11.05 -3.68
CA GLY A 246 -17.00 -10.60 -3.62
C GLY A 246 -17.19 -9.29 -2.85
N VAL A 247 -16.14 -8.45 -2.78
CA VAL A 247 -16.09 -7.23 -1.97
C VAL A 247 -15.72 -6.03 -2.81
N ASP A 248 -16.41 -4.92 -2.57
CA ASP A 248 -16.07 -3.59 -3.04
C ASP A 248 -16.29 -2.60 -1.89
N ALA A 249 -15.24 -2.31 -1.14
CA ALA A 249 -15.32 -1.48 0.05
C ALA A 249 -15.54 0.00 -0.32
N PHE A 250 -16.53 0.63 0.32
CA PHE A 250 -16.76 2.07 0.27
C PHE A 250 -16.57 2.65 1.67
N ASP A 251 -15.66 3.58 1.82
CA ASP A 251 -15.27 4.20 3.09
C ASP A 251 -16.28 5.24 3.60
N ARG A 252 -17.59 4.91 3.56
CA ARG A 252 -18.65 5.76 4.10
C ARG A 252 -18.63 5.68 5.63
N GLY A 253 -18.19 6.75 6.28
CA GLY A 253 -18.09 6.83 7.74
C GLY A 253 -16.81 6.25 8.32
N THR A 254 -15.82 5.93 7.50
CA THR A 254 -14.48 5.51 7.93
C THR A 254 -13.74 6.69 8.59
N ASN A 255 -13.06 6.42 9.69
CA ASN A 255 -12.12 7.38 10.27
C ASN A 255 -10.85 7.42 9.44
N PHE A 256 -10.61 8.54 8.76
CA PHE A 256 -9.44 8.76 7.89
C PHE A 256 -8.19 9.18 8.66
N SER A 257 -8.21 9.21 9.99
CA SER A 257 -6.97 9.47 10.74
C SER A 257 -5.95 8.36 10.49
N PRO A 258 -4.69 8.68 10.17
CA PRO A 258 -3.61 7.69 10.05
C PRO A 258 -3.39 6.89 11.33
N PHE A 259 -3.75 7.43 12.49
CA PHE A 259 -3.53 6.87 13.82
C PHE A 259 -4.74 6.11 14.41
N ALA A 260 -5.86 6.06 13.71
CA ALA A 260 -7.02 5.27 14.14
C ALA A 260 -6.80 3.78 13.83
N LEU A 261 -6.13 3.06 14.71
CA LEU A 261 -5.88 1.61 14.63
C LEU A 261 -7.08 0.80 15.10
#